data_24f517cb6566204789ee61babc5912df
#
_entry.id   24f517cb6566204789ee61babc5912df
#
_cell.length_a   1.000
_cell.length_b   1.000
_cell.length_c   1.000
_cell.angle_alpha   90.00
_cell.angle_beta   90.00
_cell.angle_gamma   90.00
#
_symmetry.space_group_name_H-M   'P 1'
#
loop_
_entity.id
_entity.type
_entity.pdbx_description
1 polymer ?
#
loop_
_entity_poly.entity_id
_entity_poly.type
_entity_poly.pdbx_seq_one_letter_code
_entity_poly.pdbx_strand_id
1 'polypeptide(L)'
;MIPKQIHLCWLSGDPYPAKIEKCLASWKKHLPDYEVVLWDTERFDLESVPWVKQAFEAKKYAFAADYIRFYALYNYGGIYLDSDVEVLRSFDPLLDLPYFAGAETAGTIEAAVLGAEKGCDWVKQCLDYYEGRKFVREDGTYDIRMLPEIMQERIPQLKPIVKAEGGLEALKRKNLSEAVYILPPDYFSPKVFDSRRVMLTP
;
A
#
# COMPACT_ATOMS: atom_id res chain seq x y z
N MET A 1 -10.58 -13.07 -6.56
CA MET A 1 -9.80 -13.48 -5.35
C MET A 1 -8.40 -12.90 -5.43
N ILE A 2 -7.96 -12.26 -4.38
CA ILE A 2 -6.62 -11.67 -4.29
C ILE A 2 -5.57 -12.78 -4.21
N PRO A 3 -4.53 -12.79 -5.08
CA PRO A 3 -3.48 -13.80 -5.04
C PRO A 3 -2.67 -13.76 -3.73
N LYS A 4 -2.18 -14.92 -3.26
CA LYS A 4 -1.26 -15.02 -2.13
C LYS A 4 0.16 -14.59 -2.52
N GLN A 5 0.28 -13.35 -3.04
CA GLN A 5 1.53 -12.69 -3.38
C GLN A 5 1.68 -11.42 -2.57
N ILE A 6 2.86 -11.23 -1.96
CA ILE A 6 3.20 -10.01 -1.23
C ILE A 6 4.24 -9.26 -2.04
N HIS A 7 3.91 -8.04 -2.42
CA HIS A 7 4.83 -7.14 -3.11
C HIS A 7 5.57 -6.29 -2.08
N LEU A 8 6.89 -6.32 -2.12
CA LEU A 8 7.82 -5.53 -1.32
C LEU A 8 8.69 -4.69 -2.26
N CYS A 9 8.80 -3.41 -2.00
CA CYS A 9 9.70 -2.52 -2.75
C CYS A 9 10.94 -2.18 -1.90
N TRP A 10 12.16 -2.43 -2.47
CA TRP A 10 13.44 -2.10 -1.82
C TRP A 10 14.47 -1.68 -2.87
N LEU A 11 14.60 -0.38 -3.09
CA LEU A 11 15.37 0.18 -4.21
C LEU A 11 16.79 0.63 -3.85
N SER A 12 17.14 0.75 -2.57
CA SER A 12 18.47 1.21 -2.18
C SER A 12 19.58 0.21 -2.47
N GLY A 13 19.24 -1.08 -2.54
CA GLY A 13 20.22 -2.17 -2.60
C GLY A 13 21.02 -2.39 -1.29
N ASP A 14 20.77 -1.57 -0.27
CA ASP A 14 21.43 -1.72 1.03
C ASP A 14 20.90 -2.95 1.79
N PRO A 15 21.70 -3.55 2.69
CA PRO A 15 21.21 -4.57 3.61
C PRO A 15 20.01 -4.06 4.44
N TYR A 16 19.07 -4.95 4.74
CA TYR A 16 17.95 -4.58 5.59
C TYR A 16 18.40 -4.21 7.00
N PRO A 17 17.98 -3.05 7.53
CA PRO A 17 18.16 -2.74 8.95
C PRO A 17 17.44 -3.76 9.84
N ALA A 18 17.92 -3.98 11.06
CA ALA A 18 17.36 -4.97 11.99
C ALA A 18 15.84 -4.83 12.23
N LYS A 19 15.30 -3.61 12.20
CA LYS A 19 13.85 -3.36 12.30
C LYS A 19 13.11 -3.98 11.11
N ILE A 20 13.62 -3.79 9.90
CA ILE A 20 13.04 -4.35 8.67
C ILE A 20 13.14 -5.87 8.66
N GLU A 21 14.30 -6.43 9.05
CA GLU A 21 14.48 -7.89 9.18
C GLU A 21 13.44 -8.51 10.12
N LYS A 22 13.17 -7.85 11.27
CA LYS A 22 12.11 -8.27 12.19
C LYS A 22 10.73 -8.29 11.53
N CYS A 23 10.40 -7.26 10.76
CA CYS A 23 9.13 -7.20 10.02
C CYS A 23 9.03 -8.34 9.00
N LEU A 24 10.06 -8.53 8.18
CA LEU A 24 10.11 -9.62 7.19
C LEU A 24 10.06 -11.01 7.84
N ALA A 25 10.65 -11.19 9.02
CA ALA A 25 10.53 -12.42 9.79
C ALA A 25 9.09 -12.69 10.24
N SER A 26 8.33 -11.64 10.58
CA SER A 26 6.90 -11.77 10.90
C SER A 26 6.07 -12.24 9.70
N TRP A 27 6.43 -11.81 8.48
CA TRP A 27 5.77 -12.28 7.25
C TRP A 27 5.97 -13.78 7.05
N LYS A 28 7.21 -14.26 7.16
CA LYS A 28 7.51 -15.71 7.08
C LYS A 28 6.74 -16.52 8.11
N LYS A 29 6.55 -15.97 9.32
CA LYS A 29 5.85 -16.63 10.42
C LYS A 29 4.34 -16.71 10.19
N HIS A 30 3.71 -15.63 9.75
CA HIS A 30 2.25 -15.51 9.69
C HIS A 30 1.67 -15.73 8.28
N LEU A 31 2.52 -15.76 7.25
CA LEU A 31 2.17 -15.89 5.84
C LEU A 31 3.07 -16.95 5.15
N PRO A 32 3.18 -18.18 5.71
CA PRO A 32 4.15 -19.18 5.24
C PRO A 32 3.87 -19.68 3.81
N ASP A 33 2.64 -19.55 3.33
CA ASP A 33 2.17 -19.98 2.01
C ASP A 33 1.99 -18.82 1.01
N TYR A 34 2.47 -17.62 1.37
CA TYR A 34 2.49 -16.47 0.47
C TYR A 34 3.85 -16.34 -0.22
N GLU A 35 3.81 -16.07 -1.51
CA GLU A 35 5.01 -15.71 -2.28
C GLU A 35 5.39 -14.25 -2.02
N VAL A 36 6.66 -13.98 -1.65
CA VAL A 36 7.17 -12.62 -1.52
C VAL A 36 7.87 -12.21 -2.82
N VAL A 37 7.36 -11.18 -3.46
CA VAL A 37 7.87 -10.60 -4.70
C VAL A 37 8.60 -9.30 -4.40
N LEU A 38 9.93 -9.34 -4.49
CA LEU A 38 10.76 -8.14 -4.31
C LEU A 38 10.76 -7.30 -5.60
N TRP A 39 10.46 -6.02 -5.45
CA TRP A 39 10.60 -4.98 -6.46
C TRP A 39 11.86 -4.16 -6.15
N ASP A 40 12.90 -4.42 -6.90
CA ASP A 40 14.19 -3.76 -6.87
C ASP A 40 14.56 -3.20 -8.26
N THR A 41 15.79 -2.77 -8.42
CA THR A 41 16.32 -2.21 -9.68
C THR A 41 16.55 -3.25 -10.77
N GLU A 42 16.55 -4.54 -10.43
CA GLU A 42 16.66 -5.63 -11.41
C GLU A 42 15.29 -6.02 -11.97
N ARG A 43 14.25 -5.97 -11.13
CA ARG A 43 12.89 -6.35 -11.51
C ARG A 43 12.11 -5.22 -12.16
N PHE A 44 12.29 -3.97 -11.72
CA PHE A 44 11.57 -2.83 -12.25
C PHE A 44 12.46 -2.01 -13.18
N ASP A 45 12.02 -1.82 -14.42
CA ASP A 45 12.71 -0.94 -15.37
C ASP A 45 12.49 0.54 -14.98
N LEU A 46 13.49 1.09 -14.29
CA LEU A 46 13.46 2.48 -13.82
C LEU A 46 13.34 3.50 -14.97
N GLU A 47 13.83 3.16 -16.17
CA GLU A 47 13.77 4.06 -17.34
C GLU A 47 12.36 4.16 -17.94
N SER A 48 11.49 3.18 -17.66
CA SER A 48 10.15 3.12 -18.23
C SER A 48 9.22 4.22 -17.72
N VAL A 49 9.51 4.82 -16.54
CA VAL A 49 8.63 5.81 -15.89
C VAL A 49 9.45 7.00 -15.38
N PRO A 50 9.27 8.21 -15.98
CA PRO A 50 10.04 9.40 -15.59
C PRO A 50 9.98 9.74 -14.11
N TRP A 51 8.81 9.57 -13.47
CA TRP A 51 8.64 9.78 -12.03
C TRP A 51 9.56 8.86 -11.22
N VAL A 52 9.53 7.56 -11.49
CA VAL A 52 10.32 6.55 -10.76
C VAL A 52 11.80 6.79 -10.95
N LYS A 53 12.24 7.01 -12.21
CA LYS A 53 13.64 7.31 -12.52
C LYS A 53 14.15 8.50 -11.72
N GLN A 54 13.46 9.63 -11.78
CA GLN A 54 13.88 10.87 -11.12
C GLN A 54 13.85 10.75 -9.59
N ALA A 55 12.83 10.09 -9.02
CA ALA A 55 12.78 9.84 -7.59
C ALA A 55 13.92 8.92 -7.11
N PHE A 56 14.25 7.90 -7.91
CA PHE A 56 15.37 7.00 -7.65
C PHE A 56 16.72 7.74 -7.71
N GLU A 57 16.98 8.51 -8.77
CA GLU A 57 18.21 9.33 -8.94
C GLU A 57 18.37 10.34 -7.80
N ALA A 58 17.28 10.91 -7.33
CA ALA A 58 17.26 11.80 -6.17
C ALA A 58 17.39 11.07 -4.82
N LYS A 59 17.51 9.73 -4.81
CA LYS A 59 17.52 8.87 -3.61
C LYS A 59 16.26 9.03 -2.75
N LYS A 60 15.15 9.39 -3.36
CA LYS A 60 13.82 9.50 -2.75
C LYS A 60 13.02 8.22 -2.98
N TYR A 61 13.55 7.10 -2.53
CA TYR A 61 13.05 5.75 -2.83
C TYR A 61 11.59 5.53 -2.44
N ALA A 62 11.10 6.18 -1.37
CA ALA A 62 9.70 6.10 -0.98
C ALA A 62 8.76 6.59 -2.10
N PHE A 63 9.08 7.72 -2.77
CA PHE A 63 8.28 8.24 -3.87
C PHE A 63 8.36 7.38 -5.15
N ALA A 64 9.48 6.70 -5.38
CA ALA A 64 9.57 5.70 -6.44
C ALA A 64 8.70 4.48 -6.11
N ALA A 65 8.71 4.02 -4.86
CA ALA A 65 7.89 2.91 -4.37
C ALA A 65 6.39 3.22 -4.44
N ASP A 66 5.98 4.49 -4.32
CA ASP A 66 4.58 4.90 -4.45
C ASP A 66 3.96 4.58 -5.82
N TYR A 67 4.74 4.68 -6.89
CA TYR A 67 4.33 4.20 -8.22
C TYR A 67 4.35 2.67 -8.28
N ILE A 68 5.46 2.06 -7.85
CA ILE A 68 5.72 0.61 -8.02
C ILE A 68 4.65 -0.21 -7.28
N ARG A 69 4.16 0.25 -6.12
CA ARG A 69 3.08 -0.42 -5.37
C ARG A 69 1.80 -0.54 -6.19
N PHE A 70 1.38 0.52 -6.87
CA PHE A 70 0.19 0.48 -7.72
C PHE A 70 0.43 -0.30 -9.00
N TYR A 71 1.62 -0.19 -9.59
CA TYR A 71 2.01 -1.00 -10.74
C TYR A 71 1.94 -2.50 -10.46
N ALA A 72 2.49 -2.92 -9.32
CA ALA A 72 2.46 -4.31 -8.88
C ALA A 72 1.02 -4.79 -8.65
N LEU A 73 0.23 -4.07 -7.87
CA LEU A 73 -1.14 -4.44 -7.57
C LEU A 73 -2.02 -4.48 -8.83
N TYR A 74 -1.90 -3.49 -9.73
CA TYR A 74 -2.72 -3.45 -10.93
C TYR A 74 -2.40 -4.58 -11.91
N ASN A 75 -1.11 -4.85 -12.13
CA ASN A 75 -0.69 -5.81 -13.15
C ASN A 75 -0.71 -7.26 -12.66
N TYR A 76 -0.55 -7.50 -11.37
CA TYR A 76 -0.41 -8.85 -10.82
C TYR A 76 -1.49 -9.19 -9.79
N GLY A 77 -2.12 -8.21 -9.17
CA GLY A 77 -2.92 -8.42 -7.96
C GLY A 77 -2.04 -8.77 -6.77
N GLY A 78 -2.64 -9.12 -5.65
CA GLY A 78 -1.90 -9.49 -4.44
C GLY A 78 -1.97 -8.43 -3.36
N ILE A 79 -0.97 -8.42 -2.49
CA ILE A 79 -0.90 -7.55 -1.32
C ILE A 79 0.40 -6.77 -1.38
N TYR A 80 0.34 -5.45 -1.31
CA TYR A 80 1.52 -4.62 -1.11
C TYR A 80 1.70 -4.37 0.38
N LEU A 81 2.94 -4.54 0.86
CA LEU A 81 3.35 -4.19 2.21
C LEU A 81 4.58 -3.30 2.17
N ASP A 82 4.55 -2.18 2.90
CA ASP A 82 5.78 -1.44 3.19
C ASP A 82 6.72 -2.31 4.01
N SER A 83 8.03 -2.18 3.80
CA SER A 83 9.06 -3.04 4.40
C SER A 83 9.05 -3.03 5.94
N ASP A 84 8.52 -1.97 6.55
CA ASP A 84 8.46 -1.81 8.01
C ASP A 84 7.10 -2.20 8.62
N VAL A 85 6.25 -2.87 7.87
CA VAL A 85 5.00 -3.45 8.35
C VAL A 85 5.29 -4.76 9.09
N GLU A 86 4.92 -4.86 10.37
CA GLU A 86 4.93 -6.09 11.14
C GLU A 86 3.59 -6.82 10.97
N VAL A 87 3.60 -8.02 10.40
CA VAL A 87 2.41 -8.86 10.23
C VAL A 87 2.13 -9.63 11.51
N LEU A 88 0.91 -9.52 12.02
CA LEU A 88 0.48 -10.18 13.25
C LEU A 88 -0.48 -11.35 13.02
N ARG A 89 -1.17 -11.38 11.86
CA ARG A 89 -2.17 -12.40 11.49
C ARG A 89 -2.17 -12.60 9.97
N SER A 90 -2.68 -13.75 9.51
CA SER A 90 -2.88 -14.01 8.07
C SER A 90 -3.88 -13.05 7.44
N PHE A 91 -3.67 -12.73 6.16
CA PHE A 91 -4.61 -12.01 5.32
C PHE A 91 -5.68 -12.91 4.69
N ASP A 92 -5.66 -14.23 4.94
CA ASP A 92 -6.60 -15.18 4.33
C ASP A 92 -8.09 -14.76 4.43
N PRO A 93 -8.58 -14.19 5.55
CA PRO A 93 -9.97 -13.74 5.63
C PRO A 93 -10.35 -12.58 4.69
N LEU A 94 -9.35 -11.93 4.08
CA LEU A 94 -9.51 -10.78 3.19
C LEU A 94 -9.40 -11.15 1.70
N LEU A 95 -8.88 -12.34 1.37
CA LEU A 95 -8.53 -12.71 -0.01
C LEU A 95 -9.73 -12.88 -0.94
N ASP A 96 -10.91 -13.15 -0.39
CA ASP A 96 -12.16 -13.28 -1.17
C ASP A 96 -12.76 -11.92 -1.56
N LEU A 97 -12.23 -10.82 -1.01
CA LEU A 97 -12.62 -9.48 -1.40
C LEU A 97 -11.97 -9.08 -2.73
N PRO A 98 -12.59 -8.19 -3.54
CA PRO A 98 -11.94 -7.65 -4.73
C PRO A 98 -10.74 -6.74 -4.38
N TYR A 99 -10.78 -6.14 -3.20
CA TYR A 99 -9.70 -5.33 -2.63
C TYR A 99 -9.86 -5.21 -1.11
N PHE A 100 -8.80 -4.77 -0.44
CA PHE A 100 -8.86 -4.23 0.91
C PHE A 100 -7.84 -3.09 1.10
N ALA A 101 -8.22 -2.13 1.90
CA ALA A 101 -7.39 -1.05 2.39
C ALA A 101 -7.89 -0.63 3.77
N GLY A 102 -7.06 0.03 4.55
CA GLY A 102 -7.42 0.54 5.87
C GLY A 102 -7.41 2.05 5.95
N ALA A 103 -7.99 2.57 7.01
CA ALA A 103 -7.89 3.98 7.37
C ALA A 103 -6.72 4.19 8.33
N GLU A 104 -6.11 5.36 8.28
CA GLU A 104 -5.30 5.89 9.36
C GLU A 104 -6.20 6.47 10.47
N THR A 105 -5.62 6.72 11.65
CA THR A 105 -6.35 7.33 12.78
C THR A 105 -6.90 8.72 12.48
N ALA A 106 -6.34 9.43 11.50
CA ALA A 106 -6.84 10.71 11.01
C ALA A 106 -8.02 10.58 10.03
N GLY A 107 -8.43 9.35 9.67
CA GLY A 107 -9.52 9.08 8.74
C GLY A 107 -9.11 9.11 7.27
N THR A 108 -7.83 9.32 6.97
CA THR A 108 -7.25 9.18 5.62
C THR A 108 -6.99 7.71 5.30
N ILE A 109 -6.78 7.38 4.04
CA ILE A 109 -6.45 6.01 3.65
C ILE A 109 -5.01 5.67 4.03
N GLU A 110 -4.80 4.46 4.60
CA GLU A 110 -3.49 3.89 4.87
C GLU A 110 -2.88 3.31 3.59
N ALA A 111 -1.64 3.67 3.29
CA ALA A 111 -0.99 3.25 2.04
C ALA A 111 0.03 2.11 2.22
N ALA A 112 0.43 1.79 3.45
CA ALA A 112 1.44 0.77 3.72
C ALA A 112 0.93 -0.67 3.57
N VAL A 113 -0.40 -0.88 3.63
CA VAL A 113 -1.05 -2.20 3.50
C VAL A 113 -2.21 -2.10 2.55
N LEU A 114 -2.04 -2.62 1.34
CA LEU A 114 -3.07 -2.60 0.30
C LEU A 114 -3.21 -3.99 -0.32
N GLY A 115 -4.43 -4.45 -0.51
CA GLY A 115 -4.70 -5.70 -1.24
C GLY A 115 -5.67 -5.46 -2.38
N ALA A 116 -5.43 -6.08 -3.53
CA ALA A 116 -6.33 -5.95 -4.68
C ALA A 116 -6.24 -7.15 -5.63
N GLU A 117 -7.33 -7.44 -6.31
CA GLU A 117 -7.32 -8.28 -7.49
C GLU A 117 -6.59 -7.57 -8.64
N LYS A 118 -6.00 -8.35 -9.54
CA LYS A 118 -5.42 -7.81 -10.79
C LYS A 118 -6.47 -7.00 -11.56
N GLY A 119 -6.06 -5.81 -12.04
CA GLY A 119 -6.92 -4.93 -12.83
C GLY A 119 -7.92 -4.10 -12.00
N CYS A 120 -7.73 -3.99 -10.69
CA CYS A 120 -8.61 -3.23 -9.81
C CYS A 120 -8.70 -1.74 -10.21
N ASP A 121 -9.91 -1.22 -10.41
CA ASP A 121 -10.16 0.11 -10.97
C ASP A 121 -9.58 1.25 -10.15
N TRP A 122 -9.77 1.26 -8.83
CA TRP A 122 -9.22 2.35 -8.01
C TRP A 122 -7.68 2.33 -7.95
N VAL A 123 -7.07 1.13 -8.06
CA VAL A 123 -5.61 1.00 -8.18
C VAL A 123 -5.13 1.63 -9.49
N LYS A 124 -5.88 1.40 -10.59
CA LYS A 124 -5.60 2.04 -11.89
C LYS A 124 -5.69 3.55 -11.81
N GLN A 125 -6.71 4.09 -11.16
CA GLN A 125 -6.89 5.53 -10.98
C GLN A 125 -5.72 6.18 -10.22
N CYS A 126 -5.20 5.49 -9.20
CA CYS A 126 -4.00 5.93 -8.49
C CYS A 126 -2.74 5.81 -9.36
N LEU A 127 -2.61 4.74 -10.15
CA LEU A 127 -1.49 4.56 -11.07
C LEU A 127 -1.47 5.64 -12.16
N ASP A 128 -2.63 6.00 -12.70
CA ASP A 128 -2.78 7.03 -13.73
C ASP A 128 -2.41 8.45 -13.25
N TYR A 129 -2.37 8.67 -11.94
CA TYR A 129 -1.86 9.94 -11.38
C TYR A 129 -0.44 10.23 -11.87
N TYR A 130 0.38 9.21 -12.04
CA TYR A 130 1.80 9.34 -12.42
C TYR A 130 2.03 9.41 -13.93
N GLU A 131 0.99 9.24 -14.75
CA GLU A 131 1.13 9.26 -16.20
C GLU A 131 1.60 10.65 -16.69
N GLY A 132 2.73 10.68 -17.39
CA GLY A 132 3.36 11.90 -17.88
C GLY A 132 3.94 12.82 -16.80
N ARG A 133 3.85 12.47 -15.51
CA ARG A 133 4.39 13.29 -14.42
C ARG A 133 5.88 13.09 -14.25
N LYS A 134 6.52 14.17 -13.79
CA LYS A 134 7.93 14.21 -13.38
C LYS A 134 8.01 14.45 -11.87
N PHE A 135 8.92 13.73 -11.21
CA PHE A 135 9.18 13.94 -9.79
C PHE A 135 9.96 15.23 -9.52
N VAL A 136 10.87 15.58 -10.44
CA VAL A 136 11.60 16.86 -10.41
C VAL A 136 10.84 17.88 -11.24
N ARG A 137 10.42 18.97 -10.60
CA ARG A 137 9.72 20.09 -11.25
C ARG A 137 10.69 20.93 -12.08
N GLU A 138 10.15 21.81 -12.93
CA GLU A 138 10.95 22.69 -13.79
C GLU A 138 11.87 23.64 -13.02
N ASP A 139 11.48 24.04 -11.80
CA ASP A 139 12.26 24.86 -10.89
C ASP A 139 13.33 24.07 -10.10
N GLY A 140 13.48 22.77 -10.35
CA GLY A 140 14.40 21.88 -9.66
C GLY A 140 13.91 21.37 -8.30
N THR A 141 12.76 21.78 -7.83
CA THR A 141 12.15 21.24 -6.61
C THR A 141 11.52 19.87 -6.86
N TYR A 142 11.25 19.11 -5.77
CA TYR A 142 10.62 17.81 -5.86
C TYR A 142 9.10 17.90 -5.64
N ASP A 143 8.35 17.06 -6.34
CA ASP A 143 6.94 16.86 -6.06
C ASP A 143 6.79 15.86 -4.90
N ILE A 144 6.76 16.39 -3.68
CA ILE A 144 6.74 15.61 -2.43
C ILE A 144 5.33 15.41 -1.87
N ARG A 145 4.33 15.43 -2.72
CA ARG A 145 2.97 15.19 -2.30
C ARG A 145 2.84 13.79 -1.68
N MET A 146 2.19 13.70 -0.52
CA MET A 146 2.06 12.44 0.21
C MET A 146 1.07 11.49 -0.46
N LEU A 147 1.40 10.21 -0.45
CA LEU A 147 0.58 9.20 -1.13
C LEU A 147 -0.87 9.13 -0.63
N PRO A 148 -1.19 9.22 0.68
CA PRO A 148 -2.58 9.26 1.15
C PRO A 148 -3.40 10.40 0.54
N GLU A 149 -2.79 11.57 0.30
CA GLU A 149 -3.44 12.73 -0.34
C GLU A 149 -3.76 12.44 -1.81
N ILE A 150 -2.81 11.80 -2.52
CA ILE A 150 -2.99 11.38 -3.91
C ILE A 150 -4.12 10.36 -3.99
N MET A 151 -4.13 9.36 -3.11
CA MET A 151 -5.18 8.34 -3.06
C MET A 151 -6.55 8.97 -2.75
N GLN A 152 -6.61 9.90 -1.80
CA GLN A 152 -7.85 10.59 -1.44
C GLN A 152 -8.43 11.40 -2.63
N GLU A 153 -7.58 11.99 -3.46
CA GLU A 153 -7.99 12.72 -4.66
C GLU A 153 -8.42 11.78 -5.79
N ARG A 154 -7.68 10.69 -5.96
CA ARG A 154 -7.86 9.80 -7.14
C ARG A 154 -8.93 8.75 -6.95
N ILE A 155 -9.26 8.39 -5.72
CA ILE A 155 -10.27 7.37 -5.42
C ILE A 155 -11.63 8.06 -5.21
N PRO A 156 -12.54 7.98 -6.18
CA PRO A 156 -13.86 8.56 -6.02
C PRO A 156 -14.63 7.79 -4.93
N GLN A 157 -15.41 8.54 -4.15
CA GLN A 157 -16.27 7.95 -3.11
C GLN A 157 -15.55 7.03 -2.11
N LEU A 158 -14.38 7.46 -1.63
CA LEU A 158 -13.70 6.79 -0.54
C LEU A 158 -14.53 6.90 0.75
N LYS A 159 -14.88 5.77 1.36
CA LYS A 159 -15.76 5.70 2.54
C LYS A 159 -15.13 4.85 3.65
N PRO A 160 -14.77 5.44 4.79
CA PRO A 160 -14.32 4.66 5.93
C PRO A 160 -15.50 3.86 6.53
N ILE A 161 -15.23 2.61 6.90
CA ILE A 161 -16.14 1.81 7.72
C ILE A 161 -15.94 2.20 9.18
N VAL A 162 -17.03 2.55 9.84
CA VAL A 162 -16.99 2.86 11.27
C VAL A 162 -16.86 1.55 12.05
N LYS A 163 -15.96 1.51 13.03
CA LYS A 163 -15.71 0.31 13.85
C LYS A 163 -16.99 -0.31 14.42
N ALA A 164 -17.93 0.51 14.86
CA ALA A 164 -19.23 0.06 15.40
C ALA A 164 -20.07 -0.73 14.37
N GLU A 165 -19.79 -0.62 13.07
CA GLU A 165 -20.48 -1.38 12.01
C GLU A 165 -20.00 -2.85 11.92
N GLY A 166 -18.88 -3.23 12.56
CA GLY A 166 -18.36 -4.59 12.58
C GLY A 166 -17.20 -4.87 11.61
N GLY A 167 -16.45 -3.83 11.20
CA GLY A 167 -15.20 -3.99 10.45
C GLY A 167 -15.32 -4.82 9.20
N LEU A 168 -14.63 -5.97 9.13
CA LEU A 168 -14.62 -6.87 7.98
C LEU A 168 -16.01 -7.38 7.60
N GLU A 169 -16.84 -7.74 8.58
CA GLU A 169 -18.19 -8.21 8.30
C GLU A 169 -19.10 -7.10 7.75
N ALA A 170 -18.85 -5.86 8.13
CA ALA A 170 -19.50 -4.72 7.50
C ALA A 170 -19.02 -4.56 6.05
N LEU A 171 -17.70 -4.65 5.80
CA LEU A 171 -17.13 -4.54 4.46
C LEU A 171 -17.72 -5.58 3.50
N LYS A 172 -17.85 -6.83 3.93
CA LYS A 172 -18.46 -7.91 3.13
C LYS A 172 -19.91 -7.66 2.73
N ARG A 173 -20.63 -6.82 3.47
CA ARG A 173 -22.03 -6.45 3.17
C ARG A 173 -22.17 -5.20 2.30
N LYS A 174 -21.09 -4.46 2.05
CA LYS A 174 -21.13 -3.26 1.22
C LYS A 174 -21.13 -3.59 -0.28
N ASN A 175 -21.70 -2.72 -1.07
CA ASN A 175 -21.57 -2.79 -2.52
C ASN A 175 -20.23 -2.16 -2.93
N LEU A 176 -19.22 -3.01 -3.12
CA LEU A 176 -17.84 -2.58 -3.40
C LEU A 176 -17.64 -2.04 -4.82
N SER A 177 -18.67 -2.10 -5.69
CA SER A 177 -18.65 -1.47 -7.01
C SER A 177 -19.10 -0.03 -7.01
N GLU A 178 -19.83 0.41 -5.98
CA GLU A 178 -20.34 1.79 -5.88
C GLU A 178 -19.37 2.76 -5.20
N ALA A 179 -18.55 2.25 -4.29
CA ALA A 179 -17.61 3.06 -3.53
C ALA A 179 -16.44 2.21 -3.03
N VAL A 180 -15.31 2.85 -2.78
CA VAL A 180 -14.16 2.21 -2.14
C VAL A 180 -14.29 2.36 -0.63
N TYR A 181 -14.58 1.25 0.03
CA TYR A 181 -14.70 1.19 1.50
C TYR A 181 -13.37 0.79 2.12
N ILE A 182 -12.93 1.50 3.16
CA ILE A 182 -11.70 1.20 3.89
C ILE A 182 -12.00 0.76 5.32
N LEU A 183 -11.25 -0.23 5.78
CA LEU A 183 -11.38 -0.82 7.11
C LEU A 183 -10.95 0.18 8.21
N PRO A 184 -11.47 0.05 9.43
CA PRO A 184 -11.05 0.88 10.55
C PRO A 184 -9.53 0.82 10.82
N PRO A 185 -8.95 1.86 11.45
CA PRO A 185 -7.49 1.95 11.68
C PRO A 185 -6.88 0.78 12.45
N ASP A 186 -7.63 0.11 13.33
CA ASP A 186 -7.16 -1.02 14.11
C ASP A 186 -6.85 -2.28 13.30
N TYR A 187 -7.20 -2.31 12.01
CA TYR A 187 -6.81 -3.41 11.12
C TYR A 187 -5.34 -3.32 10.69
N PHE A 188 -4.87 -2.13 10.27
CA PHE A 188 -3.54 -1.98 9.66
C PHE A 188 -2.70 -0.86 10.28
N SER A 189 -3.32 0.18 10.85
CA SER A 189 -2.63 1.34 11.39
C SER A 189 -3.09 1.68 12.81
N PRO A 190 -2.89 0.77 13.79
CA PRO A 190 -3.38 0.97 15.16
C PRO A 190 -2.59 2.02 15.95
N LYS A 191 -1.52 2.59 15.37
CA LYS A 191 -0.69 3.62 16.03
C LYS A 191 -1.21 5.00 15.71
N VAL A 192 -1.35 5.83 16.75
CA VAL A 192 -1.57 7.26 16.56
C VAL A 192 -0.22 7.92 16.27
N PHE A 193 -0.07 8.56 15.11
CA PHE A 193 1.19 9.13 14.63
C PHE A 193 1.84 10.09 15.62
N ASP A 194 1.02 10.88 16.32
CA ASP A 194 1.48 11.95 17.23
C ASP A 194 1.79 11.49 18.67
N SER A 195 1.30 10.32 19.11
CA SER A 195 1.40 9.92 20.53
C SER A 195 2.23 8.66 20.79
N ARG A 196 2.71 7.97 19.75
CA ARG A 196 3.33 6.63 19.82
C ARG A 196 2.46 5.59 20.56
N ARG A 197 1.21 5.89 20.85
CA ARG A 197 0.26 4.97 21.47
C ARG A 197 -0.27 3.99 20.43
N VAL A 198 -0.23 2.71 20.76
CA VAL A 198 -0.85 1.65 19.98
C VAL A 198 -2.28 1.49 20.48
N MET A 199 -3.26 1.70 19.63
CA MET A 199 -4.66 1.39 19.94
C MET A 199 -4.91 -0.10 19.61
N LEU A 200 -4.41 -0.97 20.48
CA LEU A 200 -4.81 -2.38 20.43
C LEU A 200 -6.23 -2.51 20.97
N THR A 201 -7.12 -3.00 20.16
CA THR A 201 -8.38 -3.52 20.66
C THR A 201 -8.20 -5.00 20.94
N PRO A 202 -8.70 -5.51 22.07
CA PRO A 202 -8.64 -6.91 22.42
C PRO A 202 -9.37 -7.80 21.42
#